data_b0fb1b21eac852373099d02b25e045c3
#
_entry.id   b0fb1b21eac852373099d02b25e045c3
#
_cell.length_a   1.000
_cell.length_b   1.000
_cell.length_c   1.000
_cell.angle_alpha   90.00
_cell.angle_beta   90.00
_cell.angle_gamma   90.00
#
_symmetry.space_group_name_H-M   'P 1'
#
loop_
_entity.id
_entity.type
_entity.pdbx_description
1 polymer ?
#
loop_
_entity_poly.entity_id
_entity_poly.type
_entity_poly.pdbx_seq_one_letter_code
_entity_poly.pdbx_strand_id
1 'polypeptide(L)'
;MRKYLYILLSALVPMSVMAYTLKRVSVHDPSIVWEPVSQTYYIFGSHRAAAKSTDLMSWTMFQAPWATATSNNADPNIAFTKPAVASSSFDAIKWSARGGTQGGAKYDVSGNQWAPDVIWNKVMNKWCMYLSVNGDNWYSSIILLTADYIEGPYRYQAPVVMSGFHTGNAYKDSDLEQVIGTQASLPERYAVGSRWGNRYPNCIDPCVFYDEEGRLWMSYGSWSGGIWMLELDENTGLRDYNVSYPLTGSGDGITIDPYFGKKIAGGYYVSGEASYIEYIGGYYYLFVTYGGLAAGGVANDYNNGGYQMRVFRSENPDGPYIDSRNNSAVFASYLLNFGPKENDNNRGVNIFGAYTSWGNQTKGNYGERSQGHNSIIAAPDGRIYLVYHTRFQNRGEEHQVRVHQVFQSKNGWLVVAPFEYTGEQVTSADIATTQQVATDRIAGKYKLLIHNYKLDHTKKEAATPVDINLNSDGTITGDASGTWKIDDGSSYLTLKINNTYYHGVMVEQTLEPTDTKVPAFTVIAANTGTTAWGYQIEATTGATPSPSIRRGEEGYIYDINGYRVSAQPNCQLSTVNSQLKKGVYIRNGKKYIVK
;
A
#
# COMPACT_ATOMS: atom_id res chain seq x y z
N MET A 1 -11.35 59.46 -31.34
CA MET A 1 -11.05 58.04 -31.13
C MET A 1 -10.26 57.89 -29.83
N ARG A 2 -10.92 57.50 -28.72
CA ARG A 2 -10.28 57.29 -27.42
C ARG A 2 -9.94 55.79 -27.32
N LYS A 3 -8.65 55.45 -27.24
CA LYS A 3 -8.15 54.08 -26.97
C LYS A 3 -8.24 53.83 -25.47
N TYR A 4 -9.07 52.87 -25.06
CA TYR A 4 -9.07 52.34 -23.70
C TYR A 4 -8.00 51.27 -23.59
N LEU A 5 -7.02 51.51 -22.72
CA LEU A 5 -5.97 50.54 -22.33
C LEU A 5 -6.52 49.76 -21.15
N TYR A 6 -6.88 48.49 -21.34
CA TYR A 6 -7.22 47.58 -20.24
C TYR A 6 -5.92 47.03 -19.63
N ILE A 7 -5.62 47.49 -18.43
CA ILE A 7 -4.57 46.88 -17.59
C ILE A 7 -5.20 45.69 -16.88
N LEU A 8 -4.85 44.47 -17.30
CA LEU A 8 -5.14 43.24 -16.53
C LEU A 8 -4.27 43.26 -15.28
N LEU A 9 -4.85 43.59 -14.13
CA LEU A 9 -4.26 43.34 -12.82
C LEU A 9 -4.45 41.84 -12.52
N SER A 10 -3.43 41.03 -12.76
CA SER A 10 -3.38 39.69 -12.22
C SER A 10 -3.20 39.77 -10.70
N ALA A 11 -4.28 39.56 -9.96
CA ALA A 11 -4.22 39.42 -8.52
C ALA A 11 -3.46 38.09 -8.21
N LEU A 12 -2.21 38.18 -7.85
CA LEU A 12 -1.49 37.13 -7.17
C LEU A 12 -2.16 36.95 -5.80
N VAL A 13 -3.07 35.97 -5.72
CA VAL A 13 -3.57 35.47 -4.44
C VAL A 13 -2.37 34.79 -3.76
N PRO A 14 -1.91 35.25 -2.59
CA PRO A 14 -0.88 34.54 -1.87
C PRO A 14 -1.45 33.18 -1.46
N MET A 15 -0.98 32.10 -2.07
CA MET A 15 -1.20 30.76 -1.54
C MET A 15 -0.56 30.74 -0.15
N SER A 16 -1.38 30.83 0.87
CA SER A 16 -0.96 30.53 2.23
C SER A 16 -0.58 29.04 2.25
N VAL A 17 0.70 28.74 2.38
CA VAL A 17 1.16 27.38 2.73
C VAL A 17 0.59 27.10 4.11
N MET A 18 -0.53 26.39 4.16
CA MET A 18 -1.04 25.86 5.43
C MET A 18 -0.07 24.79 5.88
N ALA A 19 0.38 24.86 7.13
CA ALA A 19 1.10 23.77 7.76
C ALA A 19 0.21 22.54 7.66
N TYR A 20 0.69 21.47 7.00
CA TYR A 20 -0.06 20.22 6.92
C TYR A 20 -0.03 19.54 8.29
N THR A 21 -1.10 18.85 8.63
CA THR A 21 -1.17 18.01 9.82
C THR A 21 -1.61 16.62 9.37
N LEU A 22 -0.76 15.63 9.55
CA LEU A 22 -1.12 14.24 9.31
C LEU A 22 -2.10 13.77 10.39
N LYS A 23 -3.34 13.50 9.99
CA LYS A 23 -4.35 12.88 10.84
C LYS A 23 -4.51 11.42 10.43
N ARG A 24 -3.73 10.56 11.06
CA ARG A 24 -3.69 9.12 10.79
C ARG A 24 -4.89 8.40 11.39
N VAL A 25 -5.22 7.26 10.81
CA VAL A 25 -6.31 6.38 11.26
C VAL A 25 -5.82 4.95 11.40
N SER A 26 -6.58 4.15 12.15
CA SER A 26 -6.36 2.72 12.30
C SER A 26 -7.40 1.99 11.44
N VAL A 27 -6.99 1.52 10.27
CA VAL A 27 -7.76 0.65 9.39
C VAL A 27 -6.85 -0.52 9.04
N HIS A 28 -7.27 -1.74 9.37
CA HIS A 28 -6.55 -2.97 9.04
C HIS A 28 -6.91 -3.38 7.62
N ASP A 29 -5.93 -3.84 6.83
CA ASP A 29 -6.09 -4.28 5.44
C ASP A 29 -6.73 -3.20 4.53
N PRO A 30 -6.13 -2.00 4.44
CA PRO A 30 -6.75 -0.88 3.74
C PRO A 30 -6.76 -1.09 2.23
N SER A 31 -7.95 -1.15 1.61
CA SER A 31 -8.16 -1.05 0.17
C SER A 31 -8.58 0.37 -0.19
N ILE A 32 -7.82 1.02 -1.08
CA ILE A 32 -8.05 2.40 -1.48
C ILE A 32 -8.86 2.51 -2.77
N VAL A 33 -9.78 3.48 -2.80
CA VAL A 33 -10.52 3.84 -4.00
C VAL A 33 -10.75 5.35 -4.09
N TRP A 34 -10.74 5.88 -5.30
CA TRP A 34 -11.08 7.27 -5.59
C TRP A 34 -12.55 7.40 -6.01
N GLU A 35 -13.26 8.33 -5.39
CA GLU A 35 -14.63 8.69 -5.76
C GLU A 35 -14.62 10.04 -6.50
N PRO A 36 -14.88 10.07 -7.83
CA PRO A 36 -14.64 11.24 -8.66
C PRO A 36 -15.65 12.38 -8.47
N VAL A 37 -16.87 12.10 -7.98
CA VAL A 37 -17.92 13.11 -7.84
C VAL A 37 -17.62 14.00 -6.63
N SER A 38 -17.30 13.41 -5.48
CA SER A 38 -16.91 14.13 -4.27
C SER A 38 -15.42 14.48 -4.23
N GLN A 39 -14.63 13.99 -5.19
CA GLN A 39 -13.17 14.12 -5.20
C GLN A 39 -12.53 13.67 -3.88
N THR A 40 -12.90 12.46 -3.45
CA THR A 40 -12.54 11.93 -2.14
C THR A 40 -11.92 10.54 -2.29
N TYR A 41 -10.83 10.31 -1.60
CA TYR A 41 -10.26 8.97 -1.40
C TYR A 41 -10.97 8.27 -0.26
N TYR A 42 -11.26 7.00 -0.44
CA TYR A 42 -11.82 6.13 0.57
C TYR A 42 -10.91 4.95 0.79
N ILE A 43 -10.79 4.50 2.04
CA ILE A 43 -10.18 3.22 2.38
C ILE A 43 -11.20 2.37 3.13
N PHE A 44 -11.28 1.12 2.73
CA PHE A 44 -12.11 0.10 3.38
C PHE A 44 -11.19 -0.99 3.92
N GLY A 45 -11.50 -1.52 5.09
CA GLY A 45 -10.67 -2.54 5.73
C GLY A 45 -11.49 -3.54 6.53
N SER A 46 -10.77 -4.45 7.17
CA SER A 46 -11.33 -5.51 8.00
C SER A 46 -12.21 -4.97 9.12
N HIS A 47 -13.18 -5.78 9.57
CA HIS A 47 -14.11 -5.46 10.65
C HIS A 47 -14.94 -4.20 10.42
N ARG A 48 -15.29 -3.91 9.17
CA ARG A 48 -16.04 -2.71 8.74
C ARG A 48 -15.33 -1.38 9.02
N ALA A 49 -14.05 -1.40 9.33
CA ALA A 49 -13.29 -0.16 9.46
C ALA A 49 -13.19 0.50 8.08
N ALA A 50 -13.49 1.80 8.04
CA ALA A 50 -13.34 2.59 6.81
C ALA A 50 -12.98 4.04 7.16
N ALA A 51 -12.32 4.71 6.24
CA ALA A 51 -12.01 6.14 6.39
C ALA A 51 -12.01 6.84 5.04
N LYS A 52 -12.13 8.17 5.07
CA LYS A 52 -12.11 9.02 3.88
C LYS A 52 -11.22 10.24 4.05
N SER A 53 -10.65 10.71 2.95
CA SER A 53 -9.77 11.88 2.90
C SER A 53 -9.86 12.55 1.54
N THR A 54 -9.82 13.87 1.51
CA THR A 54 -9.72 14.65 0.26
C THR A 54 -8.29 14.96 -0.14
N ASP A 55 -7.32 14.67 0.74
CA ASP A 55 -5.92 15.07 0.59
C ASP A 55 -4.91 13.94 0.88
N LEU A 56 -5.37 12.74 1.23
CA LEU A 56 -4.56 11.59 1.66
C LEU A 56 -3.75 11.80 2.95
N MET A 57 -3.85 12.96 3.58
CA MET A 57 -3.13 13.36 4.79
C MET A 57 -4.05 13.39 6.02
N SER A 58 -5.28 13.84 5.82
CA SER A 58 -6.27 14.00 6.91
C SER A 58 -7.44 13.05 6.72
N TRP A 59 -7.42 11.97 7.49
CA TRP A 59 -8.42 10.91 7.40
C TRP A 59 -9.55 11.07 8.43
N THR A 60 -10.76 10.72 8.02
CA THR A 60 -11.95 10.69 8.89
C THR A 60 -12.58 9.31 8.82
N MET A 61 -12.68 8.64 9.97
CA MET A 61 -13.31 7.32 10.09
C MET A 61 -14.81 7.38 9.82
N PHE A 62 -15.35 6.34 9.19
CA PHE A 62 -16.76 6.06 9.07
C PHE A 62 -17.02 4.55 9.06
N GLN A 63 -18.27 4.12 9.00
CA GLN A 63 -18.65 2.73 8.80
C GLN A 63 -19.68 2.64 7.69
N ALA A 64 -19.45 1.79 6.71
CA ALA A 64 -20.44 1.49 5.69
C ALA A 64 -21.51 0.53 6.26
N PRO A 65 -22.80 0.90 6.23
CA PRO A 65 -23.85 0.03 6.76
C PRO A 65 -24.17 -1.13 5.80
N TRP A 66 -24.59 -2.25 6.36
CA TRP A 66 -25.12 -3.39 5.61
C TRP A 66 -26.63 -3.29 5.47
N ALA A 67 -27.16 -3.55 4.27
CA ALA A 67 -28.60 -3.49 4.01
C ALA A 67 -29.22 -4.88 3.80
N THR A 68 -30.46 -5.01 4.25
CA THR A 68 -31.36 -6.10 3.88
C THR A 68 -32.58 -5.52 3.14
N ALA A 69 -33.57 -6.36 2.83
CA ALA A 69 -34.83 -5.87 2.26
C ALA A 69 -35.62 -4.96 3.22
N THR A 70 -35.35 -5.05 4.52
CA THR A 70 -36.15 -4.38 5.59
C THR A 70 -35.32 -3.45 6.48
N SER A 71 -34.01 -3.40 6.32
CA SER A 71 -33.12 -2.56 7.12
C SER A 71 -31.92 -2.04 6.29
N ASN A 72 -31.59 -0.79 6.48
CA ASN A 72 -30.37 -0.17 5.90
C ASN A 72 -29.19 -0.14 6.89
N ASN A 73 -29.32 -0.78 8.05
CA ASN A 73 -28.21 -0.99 8.99
C ASN A 73 -28.44 -2.34 9.71
N ALA A 74 -28.27 -3.41 8.97
CA ALA A 74 -28.49 -4.76 9.47
C ALA A 74 -27.21 -5.31 10.15
N ASP A 75 -27.44 -6.22 11.10
CA ASP A 75 -26.39 -7.07 11.65
C ASP A 75 -25.81 -7.96 10.53
N PRO A 76 -24.48 -8.15 10.43
CA PRO A 76 -23.86 -9.02 9.43
C PRO A 76 -24.36 -10.46 9.49
N ASN A 77 -24.64 -10.99 10.68
CA ASN A 77 -25.21 -12.33 10.86
C ASN A 77 -26.63 -12.49 10.26
N ILE A 78 -27.26 -11.38 9.87
CA ILE A 78 -28.52 -11.34 9.15
C ILE A 78 -28.31 -10.94 7.69
N ALA A 79 -27.48 -9.91 7.46
CA ALA A 79 -27.27 -9.33 6.14
C ALA A 79 -26.71 -10.32 5.12
N PHE A 80 -25.86 -11.27 5.54
CA PHE A 80 -25.16 -12.19 4.65
C PHE A 80 -25.77 -13.60 4.58
N THR A 81 -26.96 -13.79 5.17
CA THR A 81 -27.68 -15.08 5.12
C THR A 81 -28.52 -15.26 3.86
N LYS A 82 -28.91 -14.15 3.23
CA LYS A 82 -29.82 -14.19 2.08
C LYS A 82 -29.39 -13.23 0.98
N PRO A 83 -28.88 -13.77 -0.15
CA PRO A 83 -28.51 -12.94 -1.31
C PRO A 83 -29.73 -12.25 -1.94
N ALA A 84 -29.48 -11.12 -2.59
CA ALA A 84 -30.49 -10.39 -3.33
C ALA A 84 -30.76 -11.00 -4.73
N VAL A 85 -29.80 -11.70 -5.30
CA VAL A 85 -29.96 -12.37 -6.60
C VAL A 85 -30.83 -13.62 -6.44
N ALA A 86 -31.95 -13.66 -7.13
CA ALA A 86 -32.98 -14.70 -6.97
C ALA A 86 -32.48 -16.13 -7.29
N SER A 87 -31.48 -16.26 -8.12
CA SER A 87 -30.86 -17.55 -8.49
C SER A 87 -29.91 -18.10 -7.43
N SER A 88 -29.54 -17.30 -6.42
CA SER A 88 -28.63 -17.68 -5.35
C SER A 88 -29.37 -17.83 -4.02
N SER A 89 -29.10 -18.94 -3.33
CA SER A 89 -29.59 -19.18 -1.95
C SER A 89 -28.45 -19.32 -0.94
N PHE A 90 -27.23 -18.92 -1.33
CA PHE A 90 -26.04 -19.13 -0.53
C PHE A 90 -26.04 -18.28 0.75
N ASP A 91 -26.01 -18.96 1.89
CA ASP A 91 -25.86 -18.37 3.23
C ASP A 91 -24.38 -18.37 3.61
N ALA A 92 -23.73 -17.21 3.50
CA ALA A 92 -22.30 -17.05 3.79
C ALA A 92 -21.98 -17.28 5.27
N ILE A 93 -22.91 -16.96 6.17
CA ILE A 93 -22.76 -17.18 7.61
C ILE A 93 -22.75 -18.68 7.94
N LYS A 94 -23.75 -19.41 7.39
CA LYS A 94 -23.85 -20.85 7.56
C LYS A 94 -22.66 -21.58 6.94
N TRP A 95 -22.17 -21.08 5.81
CA TRP A 95 -20.97 -21.65 5.16
C TRP A 95 -19.75 -21.56 6.06
N SER A 96 -19.44 -20.35 6.53
CA SER A 96 -18.28 -20.11 7.41
C SER A 96 -18.37 -20.87 8.74
N ALA A 97 -19.59 -21.00 9.29
CA ALA A 97 -19.83 -21.75 10.51
C ALA A 97 -19.54 -23.27 10.40
N ARG A 98 -19.46 -23.83 9.19
CA ARG A 98 -19.05 -25.24 8.96
C ARG A 98 -17.62 -25.53 9.41
N GLY A 99 -16.75 -24.52 9.42
CA GLY A 99 -15.39 -24.66 9.88
C GLY A 99 -15.23 -25.08 11.34
N GLY A 100 -16.28 -24.94 12.12
CA GLY A 100 -16.32 -25.28 13.53
C GLY A 100 -16.17 -24.09 14.46
N THR A 101 -15.66 -24.35 15.65
CA THR A 101 -15.48 -23.33 16.68
C THR A 101 -13.99 -23.02 16.83
N GLN A 102 -13.63 -21.78 16.66
CA GLN A 102 -12.29 -21.30 16.99
C GLN A 102 -12.14 -21.27 18.53
N GLY A 103 -11.16 -22.00 19.07
CA GLY A 103 -10.90 -22.01 20.51
C GLY A 103 -12.03 -22.52 21.41
N GLY A 104 -13.00 -23.30 20.87
CA GLY A 104 -14.13 -23.84 21.63
C GLY A 104 -15.31 -22.87 21.79
N ALA A 105 -15.23 -21.66 21.28
CA ALA A 105 -16.34 -20.69 21.24
C ALA A 105 -17.21 -20.90 19.99
N LYS A 106 -18.51 -20.57 20.08
CA LYS A 106 -19.36 -20.53 18.89
C LYS A 106 -18.77 -19.54 17.88
N TYR A 107 -18.66 -19.97 16.63
CA TYR A 107 -18.11 -19.14 15.56
C TYR A 107 -18.95 -17.86 15.41
N ASP A 108 -18.33 -16.71 15.63
CA ASP A 108 -18.92 -15.39 15.44
C ASP A 108 -18.38 -14.80 14.15
N VAL A 109 -19.19 -14.82 13.11
CA VAL A 109 -18.84 -14.27 11.80
C VAL A 109 -18.70 -12.76 11.84
N SER A 110 -19.28 -12.07 12.83
CA SER A 110 -19.15 -10.60 12.93
C SER A 110 -17.70 -10.14 13.07
N GLY A 111 -16.84 -10.96 13.69
CA GLY A 111 -15.41 -10.75 13.79
C GLY A 111 -14.60 -11.18 12.56
N ASN A 112 -15.19 -11.90 11.61
CA ASN A 112 -14.50 -12.54 10.49
C ASN A 112 -14.86 -11.96 9.11
N GLN A 113 -15.24 -10.70 9.07
CA GLN A 113 -15.37 -9.90 7.86
C GLN A 113 -14.05 -9.19 7.60
N TRP A 114 -13.27 -9.72 6.65
CA TRP A 114 -11.89 -9.29 6.45
C TRP A 114 -11.67 -8.73 5.04
N ALA A 115 -10.66 -7.89 4.94
CA ALA A 115 -10.02 -7.42 3.70
C ALA A 115 -11.01 -7.22 2.55
N PRO A 116 -11.92 -6.23 2.61
CA PRO A 116 -12.77 -5.91 1.48
C PRO A 116 -11.97 -5.21 0.40
N ASP A 117 -12.41 -5.35 -0.85
CA ASP A 117 -12.02 -4.47 -1.93
C ASP A 117 -13.25 -3.79 -2.55
N VAL A 118 -13.12 -2.52 -2.94
CA VAL A 118 -14.24 -1.72 -3.42
C VAL A 118 -13.91 -1.06 -4.75
N ILE A 119 -14.78 -1.29 -5.74
CA ILE A 119 -14.63 -0.73 -7.08
C ILE A 119 -15.95 -0.18 -7.61
N TRP A 120 -15.88 0.87 -8.42
CA TRP A 120 -17.02 1.30 -9.22
C TRP A 120 -17.20 0.38 -10.44
N ASN A 121 -18.29 -0.38 -10.45
CA ASN A 121 -18.65 -1.15 -11.65
C ASN A 121 -19.41 -0.24 -12.61
N LYS A 122 -18.76 0.12 -13.72
CA LYS A 122 -19.25 1.07 -14.72
C LYS A 122 -20.49 0.56 -15.48
N VAL A 123 -20.64 -0.75 -15.63
CA VAL A 123 -21.76 -1.38 -16.35
C VAL A 123 -22.98 -1.49 -15.45
N MET A 124 -22.80 -1.97 -14.23
CA MET A 124 -23.87 -2.04 -13.22
C MET A 124 -24.29 -0.65 -12.72
N ASN A 125 -23.45 0.36 -12.88
CA ASN A 125 -23.61 1.69 -12.28
C ASN A 125 -23.79 1.60 -10.76
N LYS A 126 -22.90 0.84 -10.09
CA LYS A 126 -22.91 0.54 -8.66
C LYS A 126 -21.51 0.53 -8.08
N TRP A 127 -21.40 0.88 -6.84
CA TRP A 127 -20.26 0.54 -6.01
C TRP A 127 -20.36 -0.93 -5.64
N CYS A 128 -19.32 -1.70 -5.98
CA CYS A 128 -19.21 -3.12 -5.70
C CYS A 128 -18.15 -3.32 -4.62
N MET A 129 -18.54 -3.91 -3.51
CA MET A 129 -17.64 -4.34 -2.45
C MET A 129 -17.53 -5.86 -2.48
N TYR A 130 -16.31 -6.36 -2.62
CA TYR A 130 -15.98 -7.78 -2.52
C TYR A 130 -15.45 -8.01 -1.12
N LEU A 131 -16.15 -8.80 -0.32
CA LEU A 131 -15.89 -8.94 1.11
C LEU A 131 -15.57 -10.40 1.44
N SER A 132 -14.49 -10.61 2.18
CA SER A 132 -14.15 -11.91 2.74
C SER A 132 -15.06 -12.25 3.93
N VAL A 133 -15.73 -13.39 3.88
CA VAL A 133 -16.39 -14.00 5.04
C VAL A 133 -15.59 -15.27 5.39
N ASN A 134 -14.64 -15.10 6.31
CA ASN A 134 -13.70 -16.16 6.66
C ASN A 134 -14.31 -17.22 7.56
N GLY A 135 -13.86 -18.47 7.40
CA GLY A 135 -14.21 -19.61 8.23
C GLY A 135 -13.04 -20.55 8.48
N ASP A 136 -13.05 -21.23 9.61
CA ASP A 136 -12.05 -22.25 9.93
C ASP A 136 -12.09 -23.41 8.91
N ASN A 137 -10.99 -24.17 8.83
CA ASN A 137 -10.85 -25.29 7.88
C ASN A 137 -11.15 -24.88 6.42
N TRP A 138 -10.79 -23.65 6.04
CA TRP A 138 -11.00 -23.05 4.71
C TRP A 138 -12.46 -22.87 4.28
N TYR A 139 -13.45 -23.02 5.16
CA TYR A 139 -14.85 -22.71 4.84
C TYR A 139 -15.06 -21.19 4.75
N SER A 140 -14.44 -20.60 3.75
CA SER A 140 -14.49 -19.16 3.48
C SER A 140 -15.18 -18.87 2.17
N SER A 141 -15.66 -17.65 2.02
CA SER A 141 -16.25 -17.15 0.79
C SER A 141 -15.91 -15.68 0.58
N ILE A 142 -15.75 -15.30 -0.68
CA ILE A 142 -15.82 -13.90 -1.10
C ILE A 142 -17.22 -13.64 -1.60
N ILE A 143 -17.86 -12.63 -1.05
CA ILE A 143 -19.24 -12.23 -1.41
C ILE A 143 -19.24 -10.85 -2.05
N LEU A 144 -20.15 -10.65 -3.00
CA LEU A 144 -20.40 -9.35 -3.61
C LEU A 144 -21.50 -8.62 -2.86
N LEU A 145 -21.21 -7.38 -2.47
CA LEU A 145 -22.19 -6.42 -1.99
C LEU A 145 -22.23 -5.21 -2.92
N THR A 146 -23.39 -4.61 -3.12
CA THR A 146 -23.54 -3.43 -3.97
C THR A 146 -24.23 -2.28 -3.26
N ALA A 147 -23.88 -1.06 -3.65
CA ALA A 147 -24.49 0.18 -3.16
C ALA A 147 -24.59 1.23 -4.27
N ASP A 148 -25.55 2.16 -4.12
CA ASP A 148 -25.65 3.33 -5.02
C ASP A 148 -24.62 4.41 -4.68
N TYR A 149 -24.22 4.48 -3.41
CA TYR A 149 -23.22 5.43 -2.90
C TYR A 149 -22.07 4.68 -2.28
N ILE A 150 -20.85 5.22 -2.40
CA ILE A 150 -19.65 4.59 -1.89
C ILE A 150 -19.69 4.36 -0.36
N GLU A 151 -20.34 5.21 0.39
CA GLU A 151 -20.54 5.03 1.84
C GLU A 151 -21.66 4.04 2.19
N GLY A 152 -22.28 3.41 1.19
CA GLY A 152 -23.38 2.45 1.38
C GLY A 152 -24.78 3.08 1.39
N PRO A 153 -25.82 2.36 1.88
CA PRO A 153 -25.74 1.04 2.48
C PRO A 153 -25.46 -0.08 1.44
N TYR A 154 -24.61 -1.02 1.80
CA TYR A 154 -24.23 -2.15 0.94
C TYR A 154 -25.16 -3.34 1.13
N ARG A 155 -25.61 -3.93 0.02
CA ARG A 155 -26.52 -5.07 0.02
C ARG A 155 -25.88 -6.30 -0.59
N TYR A 156 -25.93 -7.42 0.11
CA TYR A 156 -25.41 -8.71 -0.33
C TYR A 156 -26.14 -9.19 -1.59
N GLN A 157 -25.39 -9.46 -2.65
CA GLN A 157 -25.90 -9.90 -3.95
C GLN A 157 -25.81 -11.42 -4.11
N ALA A 158 -24.59 -11.96 -4.05
CA ALA A 158 -24.32 -13.38 -4.19
C ALA A 158 -22.88 -13.70 -3.77
N PRO A 159 -22.51 -14.98 -3.57
CA PRO A 159 -21.11 -15.39 -3.49
C PRO A 159 -20.44 -15.25 -4.84
N VAL A 160 -19.11 -14.99 -4.82
CA VAL A 160 -18.27 -14.94 -6.01
C VAL A 160 -17.44 -16.21 -6.16
N VAL A 161 -16.83 -16.66 -5.05
CA VAL A 161 -16.04 -17.89 -4.97
C VAL A 161 -16.04 -18.41 -3.53
N MET A 162 -15.97 -19.72 -3.38
CA MET A 162 -16.02 -20.40 -2.09
C MET A 162 -14.91 -21.43 -1.96
N SER A 163 -14.41 -21.65 -0.76
CA SER A 163 -13.41 -22.69 -0.45
C SER A 163 -13.90 -23.64 0.66
N GLY A 164 -13.13 -24.69 0.95
CA GLY A 164 -13.37 -25.57 2.10
C GLY A 164 -14.28 -26.77 1.84
N PHE A 165 -14.78 -26.99 0.63
CA PHE A 165 -15.60 -28.17 0.31
C PHE A 165 -14.78 -29.46 0.12
N HIS A 166 -13.79 -29.68 0.99
CA HIS A 166 -12.78 -30.74 0.86
C HIS A 166 -13.23 -32.12 1.38
N THR A 167 -14.42 -32.24 1.99
CA THR A 167 -14.96 -33.49 2.53
C THR A 167 -16.50 -33.53 2.40
N GLY A 168 -17.04 -34.75 2.35
CA GLY A 168 -18.48 -34.98 2.39
C GLY A 168 -19.25 -34.33 1.24
N ASN A 169 -20.43 -33.84 1.53
CA ASN A 169 -21.36 -33.24 0.58
C ASN A 169 -21.41 -31.69 0.63
N ALA A 170 -20.42 -31.04 1.29
CA ALA A 170 -20.42 -29.59 1.41
C ALA A 170 -20.45 -28.89 0.03
N TYR A 171 -19.79 -29.48 -0.98
CA TYR A 171 -19.76 -28.94 -2.34
C TYR A 171 -21.17 -28.76 -2.97
N LYS A 172 -22.17 -29.51 -2.51
CA LYS A 172 -23.58 -29.39 -2.98
C LYS A 172 -24.20 -28.05 -2.59
N ASP A 173 -23.69 -27.40 -1.56
CA ASP A 173 -24.17 -26.08 -1.11
C ASP A 173 -23.32 -24.94 -1.70
N SER A 174 -22.38 -25.26 -2.63
CA SER A 174 -21.59 -24.29 -3.37
C SER A 174 -22.04 -24.24 -4.85
N ASP A 175 -21.46 -23.34 -5.63
CA ASP A 175 -21.64 -23.27 -7.08
C ASP A 175 -20.71 -24.21 -7.88
N LEU A 176 -20.01 -25.14 -7.22
CA LEU A 176 -19.08 -26.05 -7.88
C LEU A 176 -19.71 -26.77 -9.07
N GLU A 177 -20.91 -27.34 -8.87
CA GLU A 177 -21.61 -28.07 -9.92
C GLU A 177 -22.09 -27.19 -11.09
N GLN A 178 -22.26 -25.90 -10.87
CA GLN A 178 -22.53 -24.93 -11.95
C GLN A 178 -21.32 -24.75 -12.84
N VAL A 179 -20.10 -24.83 -12.28
CA VAL A 179 -18.84 -24.68 -13.02
C VAL A 179 -18.40 -25.97 -13.71
N ILE A 180 -18.47 -27.11 -13.00
CA ILE A 180 -17.90 -28.39 -13.50
C ILE A 180 -18.96 -29.43 -13.90
N GLY A 181 -20.24 -29.07 -13.84
CA GLY A 181 -21.37 -29.98 -14.07
C GLY A 181 -21.72 -30.85 -12.86
N THR A 182 -22.89 -31.48 -12.90
CA THR A 182 -23.39 -32.32 -11.82
C THR A 182 -22.46 -33.50 -11.52
N GLN A 183 -22.16 -33.72 -10.25
CA GLN A 183 -21.26 -34.75 -9.77
C GLN A 183 -22.00 -35.79 -8.92
N ALA A 184 -21.68 -37.07 -9.12
CA ALA A 184 -22.19 -38.15 -8.27
C ALA A 184 -21.58 -38.10 -6.84
N SER A 185 -20.35 -37.63 -6.75
CA SER A 185 -19.61 -37.40 -5.48
C SER A 185 -18.61 -36.28 -5.68
N LEU A 186 -18.07 -35.75 -4.58
CA LEU A 186 -16.98 -34.77 -4.66
C LEU A 186 -15.81 -35.34 -5.48
N PRO A 187 -15.38 -34.67 -6.56
CA PRO A 187 -14.23 -35.13 -7.34
C PRO A 187 -12.99 -35.32 -6.49
N GLU A 188 -12.23 -36.38 -6.73
CA GLU A 188 -11.06 -36.79 -5.93
C GLU A 188 -10.04 -35.65 -5.76
N ARG A 189 -9.85 -34.82 -6.80
CA ARG A 189 -8.93 -33.69 -6.74
C ARG A 189 -9.27 -32.67 -5.65
N TYR A 190 -10.56 -32.57 -5.24
CA TYR A 190 -11.02 -31.69 -4.16
C TYR A 190 -11.17 -32.43 -2.82
N ALA A 191 -11.26 -33.75 -2.83
CA ALA A 191 -11.42 -34.59 -1.64
C ALA A 191 -10.08 -34.78 -0.89
N VAL A 192 -9.40 -33.68 -0.56
CA VAL A 192 -8.02 -33.68 -0.04
C VAL A 192 -7.92 -33.44 1.47
N GLY A 193 -9.04 -33.22 2.15
CA GLY A 193 -9.09 -33.05 3.61
C GLY A 193 -8.13 -31.95 4.09
N SER A 194 -7.32 -32.28 5.11
CA SER A 194 -6.35 -31.34 5.70
C SER A 194 -5.23 -30.90 4.75
N ARG A 195 -5.11 -31.51 3.58
CA ARG A 195 -4.17 -31.06 2.54
C ARG A 195 -4.71 -29.96 1.65
N TRP A 196 -5.92 -29.45 1.91
CA TRP A 196 -6.52 -28.36 1.13
C TRP A 196 -5.55 -27.19 0.94
N GLY A 197 -4.98 -26.68 2.03
CA GLY A 197 -4.08 -25.55 2.01
C GLY A 197 -2.76 -25.76 1.26
N ASN A 198 -2.39 -26.98 0.89
CA ASN A 198 -1.25 -27.20 -0.02
C ASN A 198 -1.61 -26.92 -1.47
N ARG A 199 -2.87 -27.11 -1.83
CA ARG A 199 -3.35 -27.17 -3.22
C ARG A 199 -4.23 -26.02 -3.62
N TYR A 200 -5.21 -25.67 -2.79
CA TYR A 200 -6.28 -24.75 -3.08
C TYR A 200 -6.27 -23.56 -2.13
N PRO A 201 -6.80 -22.40 -2.56
CA PRO A 201 -6.81 -21.19 -1.74
C PRO A 201 -7.74 -21.30 -0.52
N ASN A 202 -7.51 -20.42 0.43
CA ASN A 202 -8.54 -19.87 1.29
C ASN A 202 -9.17 -18.69 0.54
N CYS A 203 -10.45 -18.74 0.23
CA CYS A 203 -11.12 -17.72 -0.60
C CYS A 203 -11.42 -16.46 0.24
N ILE A 204 -10.38 -15.67 0.47
CA ILE A 204 -10.39 -14.35 1.12
C ILE A 204 -9.40 -13.41 0.42
N ASP A 205 -9.30 -12.19 0.88
CA ASP A 205 -8.39 -11.14 0.41
C ASP A 205 -8.55 -10.83 -1.09
N PRO A 206 -9.76 -10.44 -1.54
CA PRO A 206 -9.96 -10.06 -2.94
C PRO A 206 -9.25 -8.75 -3.29
N CYS A 207 -8.77 -8.67 -4.52
CA CYS A 207 -8.45 -7.42 -5.21
C CYS A 207 -9.11 -7.45 -6.58
N VAL A 208 -9.91 -6.43 -6.90
CA VAL A 208 -10.70 -6.36 -8.12
C VAL A 208 -10.30 -5.15 -8.95
N PHE A 209 -10.00 -5.38 -10.22
CA PHE A 209 -9.52 -4.34 -11.11
C PHE A 209 -10.01 -4.55 -12.55
N TYR A 210 -10.03 -3.47 -13.32
CA TYR A 210 -10.19 -3.53 -14.78
C TYR A 210 -8.82 -3.59 -15.43
N ASP A 211 -8.68 -4.45 -16.44
CA ASP A 211 -7.52 -4.41 -17.32
C ASP A 211 -7.65 -3.30 -18.38
N GLU A 212 -6.59 -3.11 -19.17
CA GLU A 212 -6.53 -2.11 -20.24
C GLU A 212 -7.56 -2.36 -21.36
N GLU A 213 -8.10 -3.57 -21.47
CA GLU A 213 -9.16 -3.94 -22.43
C GLU A 213 -10.56 -3.78 -21.84
N GLY A 214 -10.63 -3.44 -20.56
CA GLY A 214 -11.88 -3.21 -19.83
C GLY A 214 -12.50 -4.45 -19.24
N ARG A 215 -11.82 -5.61 -19.23
CA ARG A 215 -12.28 -6.83 -18.56
C ARG A 215 -12.10 -6.69 -17.06
N LEU A 216 -13.03 -7.26 -16.32
CA LEU A 216 -13.04 -7.21 -14.85
C LEU A 216 -12.39 -8.49 -14.29
N TRP A 217 -11.40 -8.33 -13.43
CA TRP A 217 -10.63 -9.41 -12.83
C TRP A 217 -10.69 -9.36 -11.31
N MET A 218 -10.55 -10.53 -10.68
CA MET A 218 -10.37 -10.65 -9.22
C MET A 218 -9.21 -11.57 -8.91
N SER A 219 -8.17 -11.06 -8.25
CA SER A 219 -7.19 -11.91 -7.57
C SER A 219 -7.61 -12.14 -6.13
N TYR A 220 -7.28 -13.31 -5.55
CA TYR A 220 -7.69 -13.69 -4.21
C TYR A 220 -6.87 -14.87 -3.68
N GLY A 221 -6.89 -15.07 -2.38
CA GLY A 221 -6.23 -16.15 -1.67
C GLY A 221 -5.34 -15.67 -0.55
N SER A 222 -5.21 -16.48 0.50
CA SER A 222 -4.45 -16.15 1.69
C SER A 222 -3.83 -17.41 2.29
N TRP A 223 -2.53 -17.40 2.45
CA TRP A 223 -1.65 -18.39 3.10
C TRP A 223 -1.76 -19.83 2.62
N SER A 224 -2.78 -20.18 1.88
CA SER A 224 -3.11 -21.56 1.47
C SER A 224 -3.10 -21.63 -0.04
N GLY A 225 -2.50 -22.67 -0.61
CA GLY A 225 -2.62 -23.05 -2.00
C GLY A 225 -2.26 -22.00 -3.06
N GLY A 226 -1.84 -20.81 -2.65
CA GLY A 226 -1.45 -19.70 -3.50
C GLY A 226 -2.53 -18.63 -3.71
N ILE A 227 -2.14 -17.63 -4.47
CA ILE A 227 -3.01 -16.56 -4.95
C ILE A 227 -3.53 -16.96 -6.33
N TRP A 228 -4.82 -16.85 -6.50
CA TRP A 228 -5.55 -17.24 -7.72
C TRP A 228 -6.25 -16.06 -8.34
N MET A 229 -6.68 -16.21 -9.59
CA MET A 229 -7.35 -15.17 -10.35
C MET A 229 -8.50 -15.73 -11.16
N LEU A 230 -9.61 -14.99 -11.15
CA LEU A 230 -10.81 -15.23 -11.95
C LEU A 230 -11.14 -13.98 -12.76
N GLU A 231 -11.67 -14.18 -13.97
CA GLU A 231 -12.38 -13.15 -14.70
C GLU A 231 -13.81 -13.04 -14.18
N LEU A 232 -14.30 -11.81 -14.03
CA LEU A 232 -15.65 -11.51 -13.57
C LEU A 232 -16.49 -10.96 -14.71
N ASP A 233 -17.78 -11.26 -14.69
CA ASP A 233 -18.75 -10.66 -15.61
C ASP A 233 -19.07 -9.22 -15.15
N GLU A 234 -18.75 -8.25 -15.97
CA GLU A 234 -18.96 -6.83 -15.66
C GLU A 234 -20.46 -6.46 -15.50
N ASN A 235 -21.37 -7.25 -16.08
CA ASN A 235 -22.81 -7.00 -15.96
C ASN A 235 -23.37 -7.41 -14.60
N THR A 236 -22.73 -8.34 -13.92
CA THR A 236 -23.20 -8.89 -12.65
C THR A 236 -22.23 -8.64 -11.49
N GLY A 237 -20.96 -8.37 -11.77
CA GLY A 237 -19.89 -8.31 -10.79
C GLY A 237 -19.51 -9.67 -10.18
N LEU A 238 -20.08 -10.75 -10.66
CA LEU A 238 -19.84 -12.11 -10.20
C LEU A 238 -18.82 -12.81 -11.10
N ARG A 239 -18.43 -14.04 -10.75
CA ARG A 239 -17.66 -14.92 -11.64
C ARG A 239 -18.28 -14.93 -13.04
N ASP A 240 -17.46 -14.84 -14.08
CA ASP A 240 -17.93 -15.12 -15.44
C ASP A 240 -17.94 -16.63 -15.69
N TYR A 241 -19.13 -17.22 -15.69
CA TYR A 241 -19.31 -18.64 -15.96
C TYR A 241 -19.09 -19.03 -17.44
N ASN A 242 -18.92 -18.06 -18.35
CA ASN A 242 -18.58 -18.33 -19.74
C ASN A 242 -17.08 -18.50 -19.95
N VAL A 243 -16.26 -18.10 -19.00
CA VAL A 243 -14.81 -18.27 -19.02
C VAL A 243 -14.44 -19.67 -18.50
N SER A 244 -13.74 -20.43 -19.32
CA SER A 244 -13.30 -21.79 -18.99
C SER A 244 -11.82 -21.80 -18.59
N TYR A 245 -11.52 -22.50 -17.50
CA TYR A 245 -10.16 -22.71 -17.01
C TYR A 245 -9.78 -24.20 -17.16
N PRO A 246 -8.99 -24.58 -18.17
CA PRO A 246 -8.60 -25.99 -18.36
C PRO A 246 -7.66 -26.44 -17.25
N LEU A 247 -7.98 -27.56 -16.59
CA LEU A 247 -7.15 -28.12 -15.52
C LEU A 247 -5.70 -28.28 -15.98
N THR A 248 -4.76 -27.65 -15.29
CA THR A 248 -3.33 -27.70 -15.59
C THR A 248 -2.53 -28.07 -14.35
N GLY A 249 -1.66 -29.06 -14.48
CA GLY A 249 -0.91 -29.61 -13.37
C GLY A 249 -1.66 -30.74 -12.64
N SER A 250 -1.06 -31.27 -11.59
CA SER A 250 -1.64 -32.35 -10.80
C SER A 250 -1.18 -32.27 -9.33
N GLY A 251 -1.95 -32.84 -8.43
CA GLY A 251 -1.65 -32.82 -7.01
C GLY A 251 -1.47 -31.38 -6.49
N ASP A 252 -0.46 -31.16 -5.69
CA ASP A 252 -0.18 -29.83 -5.10
C ASP A 252 0.44 -28.86 -6.13
N GLY A 253 0.83 -29.36 -7.32
CA GLY A 253 1.34 -28.58 -8.45
C GLY A 253 0.28 -28.08 -9.43
N ILE A 254 -1.02 -28.12 -9.09
CA ILE A 254 -2.08 -27.53 -9.93
C ILE A 254 -1.87 -26.01 -10.04
N THR A 255 -1.84 -25.51 -11.28
CA THR A 255 -1.68 -24.08 -11.58
C THR A 255 -2.90 -23.45 -12.25
N ILE A 256 -3.79 -24.25 -12.85
CA ILE A 256 -5.10 -23.84 -13.34
C ILE A 256 -6.12 -24.89 -12.90
N ASP A 257 -7.22 -24.44 -12.33
CA ASP A 257 -8.34 -25.29 -11.90
C ASP A 257 -9.66 -24.72 -12.45
N PRO A 258 -10.57 -25.56 -12.96
CA PRO A 258 -11.83 -25.09 -13.50
C PRO A 258 -12.65 -24.23 -12.54
N TYR A 259 -12.56 -24.51 -11.23
CA TYR A 259 -13.31 -23.76 -10.22
C TYR A 259 -12.54 -22.54 -9.71
N PHE A 260 -11.24 -22.69 -9.42
CA PHE A 260 -10.46 -21.61 -8.80
C PHE A 260 -9.81 -20.66 -9.81
N GLY A 261 -9.81 -20.98 -11.11
CA GLY A 261 -9.18 -20.15 -12.13
C GLY A 261 -7.69 -20.41 -12.26
N LYS A 262 -6.90 -19.36 -12.45
CA LYS A 262 -5.45 -19.41 -12.67
C LYS A 262 -4.67 -18.99 -11.42
N LYS A 263 -3.69 -19.80 -10.99
CA LYS A 263 -2.76 -19.43 -9.92
C LYS A 263 -1.76 -18.42 -10.46
N ILE A 264 -1.63 -17.27 -9.79
CA ILE A 264 -0.75 -16.18 -10.21
C ILE A 264 0.43 -15.96 -9.28
N ALA A 265 0.35 -16.42 -8.01
CA ALA A 265 1.46 -16.38 -7.07
C ALA A 265 1.35 -17.48 -6.01
N GLY A 266 2.44 -17.74 -5.30
CA GLY A 266 2.49 -18.72 -4.23
C GLY A 266 2.24 -20.15 -4.72
N GLY A 267 1.64 -20.93 -3.87
CA GLY A 267 1.34 -22.34 -4.06
C GLY A 267 1.81 -23.14 -2.85
N TYR A 268 1.32 -24.37 -2.74
CA TYR A 268 1.56 -25.20 -1.57
C TYR A 268 0.96 -24.56 -0.30
N TYR A 269 1.39 -24.97 0.87
CA TYR A 269 0.99 -24.34 2.11
C TYR A 269 1.85 -23.09 2.36
N VAL A 270 1.27 -22.02 2.91
CA VAL A 270 2.01 -20.82 3.38
C VAL A 270 2.63 -19.99 2.26
N SER A 271 1.82 -19.47 1.39
CA SER A 271 2.27 -18.77 0.18
C SER A 271 2.09 -17.24 0.17
N GLY A 272 1.79 -16.65 1.32
CA GLY A 272 1.51 -15.21 1.42
C GLY A 272 0.02 -14.87 1.26
N GLU A 273 -0.31 -13.59 1.41
CA GLU A 273 -1.68 -13.06 1.38
C GLU A 273 -1.73 -11.67 0.77
N ALA A 274 -2.90 -11.04 0.79
CA ALA A 274 -3.06 -9.63 0.42
C ALA A 274 -2.60 -9.31 -1.00
N SER A 275 -3.05 -10.10 -1.97
CA SER A 275 -2.76 -9.75 -3.36
C SER A 275 -3.42 -8.44 -3.73
N TYR A 276 -2.65 -7.52 -4.32
CA TYR A 276 -3.17 -6.30 -4.90
C TYR A 276 -2.51 -6.03 -6.25
N ILE A 277 -3.31 -5.68 -7.25
CA ILE A 277 -2.83 -5.50 -8.63
C ILE A 277 -3.23 -4.12 -9.13
N GLU A 278 -2.27 -3.39 -9.68
CA GLU A 278 -2.48 -2.11 -10.33
C GLU A 278 -1.66 -2.02 -11.62
N TYR A 279 -2.25 -1.43 -12.68
CA TYR A 279 -1.55 -1.17 -13.93
C TYR A 279 -0.84 0.18 -13.88
N ILE A 280 0.48 0.17 -14.00
CA ILE A 280 1.31 1.37 -13.92
C ILE A 280 2.38 1.32 -15.01
N GLY A 281 2.39 2.31 -15.89
CA GLY A 281 3.49 2.53 -16.83
C GLY A 281 3.85 1.31 -17.70
N GLY A 282 2.86 0.57 -18.16
CA GLY A 282 3.02 -0.58 -19.07
C GLY A 282 3.10 -1.95 -18.40
N TYR A 283 2.95 -2.02 -17.08
CA TYR A 283 2.99 -3.29 -16.33
C TYR A 283 1.85 -3.38 -15.31
N TYR A 284 1.32 -4.59 -15.13
CA TYR A 284 0.54 -4.96 -13.95
C TYR A 284 1.50 -5.31 -12.83
N TYR A 285 1.45 -4.58 -11.71
CA TYR A 285 2.24 -4.86 -10.53
C TYR A 285 1.41 -5.62 -9.51
N LEU A 286 1.87 -6.82 -9.18
CA LEU A 286 1.28 -7.66 -8.16
C LEU A 286 2.05 -7.47 -6.85
N PHE A 287 1.36 -6.98 -5.83
CA PHE A 287 1.82 -6.98 -4.45
C PHE A 287 1.32 -8.25 -3.76
N VAL A 288 2.16 -8.84 -2.94
CA VAL A 288 1.82 -9.96 -2.05
C VAL A 288 2.56 -9.75 -0.73
N THR A 289 1.91 -9.97 0.39
CA THR A 289 2.57 -9.87 1.69
C THR A 289 2.98 -11.25 2.18
N TYR A 290 4.27 -11.39 2.51
CA TYR A 290 4.88 -12.61 3.02
C TYR A 290 5.30 -12.44 4.48
N GLY A 291 5.58 -13.56 5.14
CA GLY A 291 6.05 -13.61 6.52
C GLY A 291 4.92 -13.53 7.54
N GLY A 292 5.16 -14.09 8.71
CA GLY A 292 4.18 -14.10 9.79
C GLY A 292 4.17 -12.79 10.58
N LEU A 293 3.02 -12.47 11.17
CA LEU A 293 2.89 -11.37 12.13
C LEU A 293 3.52 -11.72 13.47
N ALA A 294 3.50 -13.00 13.86
CA ALA A 294 4.02 -13.50 15.13
C ALA A 294 5.24 -14.40 14.93
N ALA A 295 6.23 -14.30 15.81
CA ALA A 295 7.33 -15.24 15.89
C ALA A 295 6.84 -16.62 16.36
N GLY A 296 7.31 -17.68 15.69
CA GLY A 296 7.00 -19.07 15.89
C GLY A 296 6.44 -19.48 17.25
N GLY A 297 5.12 -19.42 17.41
CA GLY A 297 4.40 -19.90 18.57
C GLY A 297 4.27 -18.92 19.75
N VAL A 298 4.80 -17.72 19.67
CA VAL A 298 4.53 -16.68 20.68
C VAL A 298 3.30 -15.90 20.23
N ALA A 299 2.15 -16.23 20.76
CA ALA A 299 0.92 -15.51 20.54
C ALA A 299 1.13 -14.01 20.87
N ASN A 300 0.70 -13.13 19.97
CA ASN A 300 0.71 -11.67 20.13
C ASN A 300 2.08 -10.96 20.07
N ASP A 301 3.13 -11.56 19.51
CA ASP A 301 4.38 -10.83 19.26
C ASP A 301 4.41 -10.26 17.82
N TYR A 302 3.54 -9.33 17.54
CA TYR A 302 3.43 -8.66 16.24
C TYR A 302 4.57 -7.66 15.95
N ASN A 303 5.52 -7.55 16.86
CA ASN A 303 6.59 -6.57 16.82
C ASN A 303 7.86 -7.05 16.10
N ASN A 304 7.84 -8.24 15.54
CA ASN A 304 9.06 -8.87 15.04
C ASN A 304 9.39 -8.58 13.57
N GLY A 305 8.49 -7.87 12.86
CA GLY A 305 8.79 -7.35 11.52
C GLY A 305 8.88 -8.38 10.39
N GLY A 306 8.41 -9.61 10.64
CA GLY A 306 8.44 -10.67 9.64
C GLY A 306 7.48 -10.49 8.48
N TYR A 307 6.43 -9.69 8.65
CA TYR A 307 5.44 -9.38 7.64
C TYR A 307 5.97 -8.31 6.68
N GLN A 308 6.02 -8.60 5.37
CA GLN A 308 6.69 -7.77 4.36
C GLN A 308 5.97 -7.82 3.02
N MET A 309 5.86 -6.68 2.37
CA MET A 309 5.35 -6.57 1.00
C MET A 309 6.40 -7.00 -0.02
N ARG A 310 5.98 -7.79 -1.00
CA ARG A 310 6.77 -8.20 -2.16
C ARG A 310 6.07 -7.83 -3.43
N VAL A 311 6.85 -7.36 -4.42
CA VAL A 311 6.33 -6.88 -5.70
C VAL A 311 6.86 -7.74 -6.83
N PHE A 312 5.94 -8.11 -7.71
CA PHE A 312 6.17 -8.76 -8.99
C PHE A 312 5.52 -7.92 -10.08
N ARG A 313 5.86 -8.17 -11.34
CA ARG A 313 5.18 -7.51 -12.46
C ARG A 313 4.95 -8.46 -13.64
N SER A 314 3.98 -8.11 -14.46
CA SER A 314 3.65 -8.78 -15.72
C SER A 314 3.17 -7.78 -16.75
N GLU A 315 3.31 -8.10 -18.03
CA GLU A 315 2.68 -7.33 -19.12
C GLU A 315 1.21 -7.72 -19.32
N ASN A 316 0.76 -8.83 -18.72
CA ASN A 316 -0.62 -9.32 -18.82
C ASN A 316 -1.28 -9.32 -17.43
N PRO A 317 -2.60 -9.08 -17.33
CA PRO A 317 -3.32 -9.03 -16.06
C PRO A 317 -3.25 -10.35 -15.28
N ASP A 318 -3.26 -11.48 -15.97
CA ASP A 318 -3.25 -12.84 -15.41
C ASP A 318 -1.83 -13.47 -15.34
N GLY A 319 -0.77 -12.66 -15.52
CA GLY A 319 0.62 -13.08 -15.48
C GLY A 319 1.16 -13.69 -16.81
N PRO A 320 2.35 -14.31 -16.79
CA PRO A 320 3.12 -14.68 -15.61
C PRO A 320 3.73 -13.48 -14.88
N TYR A 321 3.61 -13.46 -13.56
CA TYR A 321 4.24 -12.46 -12.72
C TYR A 321 5.66 -12.89 -12.35
N ILE A 322 6.63 -11.99 -12.52
CA ILE A 322 8.04 -12.22 -12.23
C ILE A 322 8.62 -11.10 -11.36
N ASP A 323 9.64 -11.43 -10.57
CA ASP A 323 10.43 -10.43 -9.83
C ASP A 323 11.57 -9.85 -10.69
N SER A 324 12.34 -8.92 -10.11
CA SER A 324 13.46 -8.25 -10.77
C SER A 324 14.62 -9.18 -11.16
N ARG A 325 14.61 -10.42 -10.71
CA ARG A 325 15.59 -11.48 -11.02
C ARG A 325 15.00 -12.57 -11.91
N ASN A 326 13.82 -12.34 -12.49
CA ASN A 326 13.05 -13.28 -13.31
C ASN A 326 12.56 -14.53 -12.55
N ASN A 327 12.48 -14.49 -11.22
CA ASN A 327 11.82 -15.58 -10.49
C ASN A 327 10.30 -15.46 -10.63
N SER A 328 9.65 -16.58 -10.95
CA SER A 328 8.19 -16.65 -11.00
C SER A 328 7.56 -16.38 -9.62
N ALA A 329 6.47 -15.65 -9.58
CA ALA A 329 5.65 -15.51 -8.38
C ALA A 329 5.00 -16.83 -7.97
N VAL A 330 4.71 -17.72 -8.91
CA VAL A 330 4.17 -19.08 -8.64
C VAL A 330 5.28 -20.00 -8.18
N PHE A 331 5.04 -20.74 -7.10
CA PHE A 331 5.99 -21.72 -6.55
C PHE A 331 5.92 -23.05 -7.30
N ALA A 332 7.08 -23.59 -7.64
CA ALA A 332 7.19 -24.91 -8.27
C ALA A 332 7.31 -26.05 -7.25
N SER A 333 7.61 -25.73 -5.99
CA SER A 333 7.75 -26.67 -4.88
C SER A 333 7.40 -26.00 -3.56
N TYR A 334 7.25 -26.77 -2.50
CA TYR A 334 7.04 -26.23 -1.16
C TYR A 334 8.18 -25.28 -0.78
N LEU A 335 7.80 -24.05 -0.41
CA LEU A 335 8.70 -23.03 0.10
C LEU A 335 8.18 -22.59 1.46
N LEU A 336 9.00 -22.72 2.47
CA LEU A 336 8.67 -22.32 3.82
C LEU A 336 8.85 -20.80 3.94
N ASN A 337 7.84 -20.07 4.41
CA ASN A 337 7.91 -18.63 4.63
C ASN A 337 7.42 -18.21 6.03
N PHE A 338 7.42 -19.15 6.99
CA PHE A 338 7.01 -18.92 8.37
C PHE A 338 8.08 -19.25 9.39
N GLY A 339 9.19 -19.55 9.22
CA GLY A 339 10.16 -19.76 10.28
C GLY A 339 11.02 -18.52 10.50
N PRO A 340 11.79 -18.51 11.57
CA PRO A 340 12.64 -17.38 11.91
C PRO A 340 13.70 -17.02 10.87
N LYS A 341 13.99 -17.94 9.95
CA LYS A 341 14.94 -17.74 8.85
C LYS A 341 14.27 -17.79 7.48
N GLU A 342 12.96 -17.90 7.46
CA GLU A 342 12.23 -18.51 6.36
C GLU A 342 11.22 -17.56 5.70
N ASN A 343 11.28 -16.28 5.94
CA ASN A 343 10.88 -15.26 4.98
C ASN A 343 11.70 -15.42 3.68
N ASP A 344 11.98 -16.67 3.39
CA ASP A 344 13.13 -17.09 2.61
C ASP A 344 12.74 -17.55 1.24
N ASN A 345 11.53 -17.22 0.79
CA ASN A 345 11.20 -17.60 -0.56
C ASN A 345 12.08 -16.93 -1.62
N ASN A 346 12.97 -16.02 -1.26
CA ASN A 346 13.86 -15.32 -2.18
C ASN A 346 13.18 -14.76 -3.43
N ARG A 347 11.89 -14.48 -3.37
CA ARG A 347 11.06 -14.05 -4.51
C ARG A 347 10.42 -12.71 -4.24
N GLY A 348 10.18 -11.98 -5.33
CA GLY A 348 9.64 -10.63 -5.28
C GLY A 348 10.67 -9.58 -4.89
N VAL A 349 10.41 -8.35 -5.28
CA VAL A 349 11.14 -7.17 -4.81
C VAL A 349 10.65 -6.83 -3.42
N ASN A 350 11.54 -6.72 -2.44
CA ASN A 350 11.19 -6.15 -1.14
C ASN A 350 11.06 -4.63 -1.27
N ILE A 351 9.83 -4.12 -1.28
CA ILE A 351 9.61 -2.69 -1.55
C ILE A 351 10.10 -1.81 -0.39
N PHE A 352 10.00 -2.28 0.82
CA PHE A 352 10.65 -1.85 2.06
C PHE A 352 10.26 -2.82 3.19
N GLY A 353 10.89 -2.69 4.36
CA GLY A 353 10.62 -3.57 5.50
C GLY A 353 10.88 -2.88 6.82
N ALA A 354 10.85 -3.64 7.92
CA ALA A 354 11.02 -3.15 9.28
C ALA A 354 12.31 -2.31 9.46
N TYR A 355 12.20 -1.20 10.17
CA TYR A 355 13.33 -0.33 10.50
C TYR A 355 13.25 0.20 11.94
N THR A 356 14.40 0.58 12.51
CA THR A 356 14.52 1.01 13.92
C THR A 356 14.06 2.43 14.13
N SER A 357 14.44 3.34 13.25
CA SER A 357 14.10 4.76 13.30
C SER A 357 14.21 5.38 11.93
N TRP A 358 13.40 6.41 11.67
CA TRP A 358 13.46 7.19 10.44
C TRP A 358 12.98 8.62 10.71
N GLY A 359 13.38 9.60 9.89
CA GLY A 359 13.25 11.01 10.21
C GLY A 359 11.85 11.57 10.40
N ASN A 360 10.82 10.87 9.90
CA ASN A 360 9.43 11.34 9.96
C ASN A 360 8.63 10.83 11.17
N GLN A 361 9.26 10.20 12.13
CA GLN A 361 8.55 9.61 13.27
C GLN A 361 8.26 10.67 14.33
N THR A 362 7.01 11.10 14.41
CA THR A 362 6.54 12.21 15.23
C THR A 362 6.50 11.94 16.72
N LYS A 363 6.28 10.70 17.15
CA LYS A 363 6.12 10.38 18.58
C LYS A 363 6.95 9.18 18.97
N GLY A 364 7.96 9.41 19.79
CA GLY A 364 8.68 8.35 20.45
C GLY A 364 9.68 7.59 19.60
N ASN A 365 9.94 7.99 18.36
CA ASN A 365 10.91 7.36 17.45
C ASN A 365 10.73 5.84 17.34
N TYR A 366 9.48 5.41 17.21
CA TYR A 366 9.14 3.99 17.05
C TYR A 366 9.43 3.56 15.62
N GLY A 367 10.30 2.58 15.44
CA GLY A 367 10.48 1.95 14.16
C GLY A 367 9.22 1.25 13.70
N GLU A 368 8.93 1.31 12.43
CA GLU A 368 7.81 0.58 11.85
C GLU A 368 8.14 -0.91 11.70
N ARG A 369 7.11 -1.72 11.88
CA ARG A 369 7.17 -3.19 11.84
C ARG A 369 5.97 -3.73 11.09
N SER A 370 6.14 -4.88 10.49
CA SER A 370 5.03 -5.64 9.90
C SER A 370 4.17 -4.78 8.97
N GLN A 371 4.82 -4.08 8.04
CA GLN A 371 4.17 -3.33 6.99
C GLN A 371 3.60 -4.31 5.95
N GLY A 372 2.32 -4.19 5.65
CA GLY A 372 1.73 -5.08 4.67
C GLY A 372 0.25 -4.86 4.44
N HIS A 373 -0.34 -5.84 3.76
CA HIS A 373 -1.72 -5.84 3.32
C HIS A 373 -2.10 -4.49 2.71
N ASN A 374 -1.34 -4.13 1.67
CA ASN A 374 -1.43 -2.84 1.02
C ASN A 374 -2.44 -2.83 -0.12
N SER A 375 -2.87 -1.63 -0.43
CA SER A 375 -3.41 -1.25 -1.74
C SER A 375 -2.51 -0.21 -2.41
N ILE A 376 -2.68 -0.02 -3.70
CA ILE A 376 -1.99 1.01 -4.48
C ILE A 376 -2.97 1.60 -5.48
N ILE A 377 -2.85 2.87 -5.78
CA ILE A 377 -3.71 3.56 -6.73
C ILE A 377 -2.91 4.49 -7.64
N ALA A 378 -3.11 4.36 -8.94
CA ALA A 378 -2.74 5.37 -9.92
C ALA A 378 -3.84 6.45 -9.92
N ALA A 379 -3.58 7.56 -9.27
CA ALA A 379 -4.57 8.63 -9.10
C ALA A 379 -4.80 9.41 -10.40
N PRO A 380 -5.99 10.05 -10.56
CA PRO A 380 -6.32 10.79 -11.78
C PRO A 380 -5.38 11.95 -12.12
N ASP A 381 -4.64 12.44 -11.15
CA ASP A 381 -3.64 13.51 -11.32
C ASP A 381 -2.26 13.01 -11.77
N GLY A 382 -2.12 11.71 -12.06
CA GLY A 382 -0.89 11.07 -12.53
C GLY A 382 0.10 10.71 -11.42
N ARG A 383 -0.27 10.89 -10.16
CA ARG A 383 0.51 10.43 -9.01
C ARG A 383 0.09 9.02 -8.61
N ILE A 384 1.00 8.31 -7.98
CA ILE A 384 0.78 6.93 -7.54
C ILE A 384 0.97 6.88 -6.03
N TYR A 385 0.04 6.24 -5.33
CA TYR A 385 0.06 6.14 -3.88
C TYR A 385 -0.05 4.71 -3.40
N LEU A 386 0.89 4.29 -2.55
CA LEU A 386 0.84 3.07 -1.78
C LEU A 386 0.17 3.36 -0.44
N VAL A 387 -0.84 2.59 -0.09
CA VAL A 387 -1.57 2.68 1.17
C VAL A 387 -1.46 1.33 1.87
N TYR A 388 -0.97 1.32 3.09
CA TYR A 388 -0.75 0.09 3.85
C TYR A 388 -0.97 0.32 5.34
N HIS A 389 -1.15 -0.75 6.10
CA HIS A 389 -1.07 -0.65 7.55
C HIS A 389 0.31 -1.07 8.06
N THR A 390 0.73 -0.44 9.13
CA THR A 390 1.98 -0.74 9.82
C THR A 390 1.77 -0.85 11.32
N ARG A 391 2.57 -1.70 11.96
CA ARG A 391 2.71 -1.80 13.41
C ARG A 391 3.98 -1.12 13.88
N PHE A 392 4.18 -1.05 15.20
CA PHE A 392 5.30 -0.32 15.79
C PHE A 392 6.03 -1.17 16.82
N GLN A 393 7.31 -0.92 16.99
CA GLN A 393 8.13 -1.61 17.97
C GLN A 393 7.52 -1.46 19.38
N ASN A 394 7.32 -2.60 20.07
CA ASN A 394 6.83 -2.68 21.45
C ASN A 394 5.42 -2.08 21.69
N ARG A 395 4.56 -2.05 20.66
CA ARG A 395 3.20 -1.50 20.78
C ARG A 395 2.08 -2.51 20.49
N GLY A 396 2.40 -3.80 20.51
CA GLY A 396 1.42 -4.88 20.29
C GLY A 396 0.71 -4.76 18.94
N GLU A 397 -0.60 -4.85 18.94
CA GLU A 397 -1.47 -4.75 17.76
C GLU A 397 -1.80 -3.31 17.32
N GLU A 398 -1.26 -2.30 18.00
CA GLU A 398 -1.45 -0.93 17.54
C GLU A 398 -0.96 -0.79 16.10
N HIS A 399 -1.86 -0.42 15.21
CA HIS A 399 -1.56 -0.22 13.80
C HIS A 399 -2.12 1.10 13.31
N GLN A 400 -1.51 1.63 12.28
CA GLN A 400 -1.93 2.85 11.62
C GLN A 400 -1.76 2.72 10.11
N VAL A 401 -2.64 3.39 9.37
CA VAL A 401 -2.49 3.56 7.91
C VAL A 401 -1.35 4.53 7.61
N ARG A 402 -0.58 4.21 6.58
CA ARG A 402 0.43 5.06 5.96
C ARG A 402 0.11 5.24 4.49
N VAL A 403 0.41 6.42 3.97
CA VAL A 403 0.34 6.73 2.54
C VAL A 403 1.70 7.22 2.08
N HIS A 404 2.28 6.54 1.12
CA HIS A 404 3.53 6.97 0.50
C HIS A 404 3.34 7.15 -1.00
N GLN A 405 3.99 8.16 -1.55
CA GLN A 405 4.05 8.31 -3.00
C GLN A 405 4.97 7.24 -3.61
N VAL A 406 4.62 6.77 -4.79
CA VAL A 406 5.35 5.75 -5.52
C VAL A 406 5.84 6.33 -6.84
N PHE A 407 7.04 5.95 -7.23
CA PHE A 407 7.62 6.30 -8.52
C PHE A 407 8.06 5.04 -9.26
N GLN A 408 8.12 5.14 -10.57
CA GLN A 408 8.71 4.10 -11.40
C GLN A 408 10.18 4.46 -11.67
N SER A 409 11.11 3.57 -11.35
CA SER A 409 12.51 3.72 -11.70
C SER A 409 12.68 3.59 -13.21
N LYS A 410 13.84 4.04 -13.74
CA LYS A 410 14.16 3.96 -15.18
C LYS A 410 14.03 2.54 -15.76
N ASN A 411 14.22 1.52 -14.92
CA ASN A 411 14.08 0.11 -15.29
C ASN A 411 12.67 -0.44 -15.13
N GLY A 412 11.69 0.43 -14.87
CA GLY A 412 10.29 0.06 -14.71
C GLY A 412 9.96 -0.65 -13.39
N TRP A 413 10.83 -0.64 -12.37
CA TRP A 413 10.50 -1.13 -11.04
C TRP A 413 9.99 -0.01 -10.16
N LEU A 414 9.03 -0.32 -9.30
CA LEU A 414 8.47 0.64 -8.36
C LEU A 414 9.46 0.91 -7.22
N VAL A 415 9.52 2.17 -6.80
CA VAL A 415 10.24 2.64 -5.62
C VAL A 415 9.32 3.56 -4.83
N VAL A 416 9.31 3.41 -3.51
CA VAL A 416 8.39 4.11 -2.61
C VAL A 416 9.13 5.26 -1.96
N ALA A 417 8.54 6.45 -1.96
CA ALA A 417 9.09 7.63 -1.33
C ALA A 417 9.44 7.37 0.15
N PRO A 418 10.58 7.88 0.65
CA PRO A 418 11.06 7.60 2.00
C PRO A 418 10.12 8.04 3.13
N PHE A 419 9.31 9.08 2.90
CA PHE A 419 8.42 9.66 3.91
C PHE A 419 6.97 9.57 3.46
N GLU A 420 6.05 9.63 4.43
CA GLU A 420 4.63 9.74 4.14
C GLU A 420 4.35 10.95 3.26
N TYR A 421 3.35 10.81 2.41
CA TYR A 421 2.89 11.88 1.53
C TYR A 421 2.39 13.08 2.34
N THR A 422 2.90 14.26 1.99
CA THR A 422 2.58 15.54 2.65
C THR A 422 2.15 16.63 1.66
N GLY A 423 1.63 16.21 0.50
CA GLY A 423 1.13 17.13 -0.52
C GLY A 423 2.13 17.41 -1.65
N GLU A 424 3.15 16.59 -1.82
CA GLU A 424 4.09 16.69 -2.93
C GLU A 424 3.36 16.56 -4.28
N GLN A 425 3.70 17.43 -5.25
CA GLN A 425 2.99 17.52 -6.53
C GLN A 425 3.71 16.79 -7.68
N VAL A 426 4.78 16.06 -7.40
CA VAL A 426 5.63 15.41 -8.40
C VAL A 426 4.95 14.17 -8.95
N THR A 427 4.85 14.05 -10.27
CA THR A 427 4.34 12.85 -10.96
C THR A 427 5.48 11.97 -11.47
N SER A 428 5.18 10.75 -11.92
CA SER A 428 6.18 9.91 -12.62
C SER A 428 6.65 10.53 -13.93
N ALA A 429 5.80 11.30 -14.62
CA ALA A 429 6.19 12.05 -15.81
C ALA A 429 7.20 13.17 -15.48
N ASP A 430 6.99 13.88 -14.36
CA ASP A 430 7.94 14.90 -13.90
C ASP A 430 9.31 14.31 -13.56
N ILE A 431 9.33 13.11 -12.95
CA ILE A 431 10.59 12.39 -12.67
C ILE A 431 11.40 12.17 -13.93
N ALA A 432 10.75 11.80 -15.03
CA ALA A 432 11.41 11.48 -16.30
C ALA A 432 11.89 12.70 -17.07
N THR A 433 11.28 13.88 -16.84
CA THR A 433 11.47 15.06 -17.70
C THR A 433 11.99 16.29 -16.96
N THR A 434 12.09 16.22 -15.63
CA THR A 434 12.48 17.38 -14.81
C THR A 434 13.32 16.92 -13.61
N GLN A 435 14.42 17.60 -13.38
CA GLN A 435 15.23 17.40 -12.17
C GLN A 435 14.56 18.12 -10.99
N GLN A 436 14.01 17.37 -10.05
CA GLN A 436 13.23 17.90 -8.92
C GLN A 436 14.13 18.56 -7.84
N VAL A 437 15.37 18.11 -7.71
CA VAL A 437 16.35 18.67 -6.78
C VAL A 437 17.51 19.23 -7.57
N ALA A 438 17.80 20.52 -7.42
CA ALA A 438 18.93 21.16 -8.09
C ALA A 438 20.26 20.46 -7.68
N THR A 439 21.17 20.28 -8.63
CA THR A 439 22.41 19.48 -8.44
C THR A 439 23.27 20.00 -7.30
N ASP A 440 23.34 21.32 -7.12
CA ASP A 440 24.10 21.99 -6.04
C ASP A 440 23.49 21.76 -4.64
N ARG A 441 22.24 21.31 -4.58
CA ARG A 441 21.55 20.96 -3.32
C ARG A 441 21.66 19.49 -2.96
N ILE A 442 22.09 18.62 -3.87
CA ILE A 442 22.16 17.17 -3.62
C ILE A 442 23.33 16.83 -2.71
N ALA A 443 24.48 17.46 -2.90
CA ALA A 443 25.67 17.18 -2.08
C ALA A 443 25.41 17.53 -0.62
N GLY A 444 25.79 16.61 0.29
CA GLY A 444 25.58 16.79 1.72
C GLY A 444 25.65 15.49 2.51
N LYS A 445 25.37 15.60 3.80
CA LYS A 445 25.28 14.46 4.71
C LYS A 445 23.87 13.88 4.68
N TYR A 446 23.75 12.57 4.58
CA TYR A 446 22.48 11.83 4.49
C TYR A 446 22.39 10.74 5.55
N LYS A 447 21.18 10.45 5.98
CA LYS A 447 20.82 9.14 6.52
C LYS A 447 20.56 8.20 5.34
N LEU A 448 21.14 7.02 5.37
CA LEU A 448 20.91 5.92 4.42
C LEU A 448 20.27 4.76 5.17
N LEU A 449 19.17 4.23 4.66
CA LEU A 449 18.51 3.02 5.15
C LEU A 449 18.44 2.00 4.01
N ILE A 450 19.20 0.91 4.11
CA ILE A 450 19.09 -0.24 3.20
C ILE A 450 18.15 -1.24 3.86
N HIS A 451 17.03 -1.55 3.20
CA HIS A 451 16.03 -2.46 3.74
C HIS A 451 16.53 -3.91 3.69
N ASN A 452 16.38 -4.62 4.80
CA ASN A 452 16.73 -6.04 4.85
C ASN A 452 15.80 -6.84 3.94
N TYR A 453 16.36 -7.58 2.97
CA TYR A 453 15.56 -8.44 2.10
C TYR A 453 14.86 -9.55 2.87
N LYS A 454 15.53 -10.09 3.88
CA LYS A 454 15.03 -11.10 4.81
C LYS A 454 15.18 -10.59 6.22
N LEU A 455 14.25 -10.98 7.10
CA LEU A 455 14.28 -10.66 8.51
C LEU A 455 14.20 -11.94 9.32
N ASP A 456 15.14 -12.12 10.24
CA ASP A 456 14.98 -13.10 11.31
C ASP A 456 14.05 -12.49 12.37
N HIS A 457 12.77 -12.76 12.26
CA HIS A 457 11.77 -12.19 13.14
C HIS A 457 11.88 -12.69 14.59
N THR A 458 12.53 -13.83 14.87
CA THR A 458 12.80 -14.26 16.24
C THR A 458 13.83 -13.38 16.94
N LYS A 459 14.65 -12.67 16.18
CA LYS A 459 15.62 -11.68 16.69
C LYS A 459 15.09 -10.27 16.67
N LYS A 460 13.85 -10.05 16.22
CA LYS A 460 13.24 -8.72 16.04
C LYS A 460 14.13 -7.80 15.20
N GLU A 461 14.74 -8.35 14.17
CA GLU A 461 15.63 -7.62 13.27
C GLU A 461 14.89 -6.48 12.58
N ALA A 462 15.59 -5.37 12.40
CA ALA A 462 15.11 -4.22 11.65
C ALA A 462 16.29 -3.47 11.07
N ALA A 463 16.11 -2.89 9.89
CA ALA A 463 17.14 -2.08 9.28
C ALA A 463 17.40 -0.82 10.14
N THR A 464 18.67 -0.46 10.29
CA THR A 464 19.10 0.72 11.05
C THR A 464 19.76 1.71 10.10
N PRO A 465 19.35 2.99 10.12
CA PRO A 465 19.96 4.00 9.27
C PRO A 465 21.43 4.25 9.66
N VAL A 466 22.26 4.49 8.64
CA VAL A 466 23.67 4.85 8.77
C VAL A 466 23.93 6.23 8.16
N ASP A 467 25.09 6.82 8.46
CA ASP A 467 25.48 8.14 7.97
C ASP A 467 26.38 8.02 6.74
N ILE A 468 26.02 8.72 5.67
CA ILE A 468 26.83 8.84 4.46
C ILE A 468 26.95 10.29 4.02
N ASN A 469 27.94 10.59 3.21
CA ASN A 469 28.05 11.86 2.49
C ASN A 469 27.93 11.60 1.00
N LEU A 470 27.03 12.32 0.32
CA LEU A 470 27.04 12.47 -1.13
C LEU A 470 27.91 13.67 -1.45
N ASN A 471 29.13 13.43 -1.97
CA ASN A 471 30.07 14.49 -2.27
C ASN A 471 29.78 15.10 -3.66
N SER A 472 30.13 16.36 -3.85
CA SER A 472 29.91 17.10 -5.11
C SER A 472 30.68 16.54 -6.30
N ASP A 473 31.70 15.73 -6.07
CA ASP A 473 32.48 15.02 -7.11
C ASP A 473 31.82 13.68 -7.54
N GLY A 474 30.61 13.37 -7.02
CA GLY A 474 29.89 12.13 -7.31
C GLY A 474 30.34 10.92 -6.49
N THR A 475 31.21 11.10 -5.49
CA THR A 475 31.60 10.01 -4.58
C THR A 475 30.65 9.91 -3.38
N ILE A 476 30.58 8.72 -2.79
CA ILE A 476 29.89 8.43 -1.53
C ILE A 476 30.95 8.04 -0.50
N THR A 477 30.89 8.66 0.68
CA THR A 477 31.79 8.38 1.81
C THR A 477 30.99 8.28 3.12
N GLY A 478 31.61 7.85 4.21
CA GLY A 478 30.99 7.65 5.53
C GLY A 478 30.87 6.17 5.86
N ASP A 479 29.73 5.75 6.43
CA ASP A 479 29.49 4.34 6.80
C ASP A 479 29.30 3.41 5.58
N ALA A 480 29.11 3.99 4.40
CA ALA A 480 29.15 3.27 3.13
C ALA A 480 30.01 4.05 2.11
N SER A 481 30.51 3.35 1.12
CA SER A 481 31.33 3.95 0.06
C SER A 481 30.80 3.63 -1.34
N GLY A 482 31.06 4.53 -2.30
CA GLY A 482 30.62 4.32 -3.66
C GLY A 482 30.55 5.58 -4.50
N THR A 483 29.59 5.63 -5.41
CA THR A 483 29.36 6.76 -6.30
C THR A 483 27.88 7.04 -6.49
N TRP A 484 27.54 8.27 -6.87
CA TRP A 484 26.19 8.67 -7.22
C TRP A 484 26.16 9.52 -8.48
N LYS A 485 25.07 9.45 -9.21
CA LYS A 485 24.83 10.25 -10.40
C LYS A 485 23.35 10.48 -10.61
N ILE A 486 22.96 11.70 -10.95
CA ILE A 486 21.65 12.06 -11.52
C ILE A 486 21.76 12.05 -13.04
N ASP A 487 20.76 11.53 -13.72
CA ASP A 487 20.67 11.61 -15.18
C ASP A 487 20.24 13.03 -15.60
N ASP A 488 20.92 13.61 -16.58
CA ASP A 488 20.66 14.97 -17.04
C ASP A 488 19.20 15.19 -17.44
N GLY A 489 18.60 16.28 -16.97
CA GLY A 489 17.23 16.67 -17.29
C GLY A 489 16.13 15.82 -16.65
N SER A 490 16.47 14.94 -15.73
CA SER A 490 15.53 14.08 -15.04
C SER A 490 15.85 14.00 -13.54
N SER A 491 15.00 13.32 -12.78
CA SER A 491 15.25 13.00 -11.37
C SER A 491 15.74 11.56 -11.16
N TYR A 492 16.06 10.85 -12.23
CA TYR A 492 16.60 9.49 -12.10
C TYR A 492 17.96 9.48 -11.45
N LEU A 493 18.08 8.69 -10.40
CA LEU A 493 19.29 8.54 -9.60
C LEU A 493 19.89 7.13 -9.79
N THR A 494 21.18 7.09 -10.01
CA THR A 494 21.98 5.85 -9.90
C THR A 494 22.93 5.99 -8.72
N LEU A 495 22.85 5.02 -7.78
CA LEU A 495 23.84 4.86 -6.72
C LEU A 495 24.62 3.57 -6.94
N LYS A 496 25.91 3.59 -6.64
CA LYS A 496 26.71 2.39 -6.43
C LYS A 496 27.15 2.38 -4.97
N ILE A 497 26.59 1.50 -4.18
CA ILE A 497 26.90 1.39 -2.74
C ILE A 497 27.53 0.01 -2.50
N ASN A 498 28.74 -0.01 -1.96
CA ASN A 498 29.47 -1.25 -1.65
C ASN A 498 29.43 -2.27 -2.82
N ASN A 499 29.71 -1.82 -4.05
CA ASN A 499 29.63 -2.57 -5.31
C ASN A 499 28.24 -3.00 -5.80
N THR A 500 27.15 -2.65 -5.12
CA THR A 500 25.79 -2.89 -5.59
C THR A 500 25.25 -1.64 -6.28
N TYR A 501 24.70 -1.81 -7.49
CA TYR A 501 24.03 -0.74 -8.21
C TYR A 501 22.55 -0.66 -7.81
N TYR A 502 22.13 0.55 -7.52
CA TYR A 502 20.75 0.90 -7.21
C TYR A 502 20.27 1.96 -8.21
N HIS A 503 19.04 1.83 -8.69
CA HIS A 503 18.40 2.78 -9.59
C HIS A 503 17.08 3.25 -8.99
N GLY A 504 16.78 4.53 -9.08
CA GLY A 504 15.54 5.11 -8.57
C GLY A 504 15.47 6.59 -8.83
N VAL A 505 15.01 7.34 -7.83
CA VAL A 505 14.70 8.76 -8.00
C VAL A 505 15.20 9.60 -6.83
N MET A 506 15.54 10.86 -7.14
CA MET A 506 15.82 11.94 -6.19
C MET A 506 14.67 12.94 -6.21
N VAL A 507 14.06 13.20 -5.07
CA VAL A 507 12.91 14.09 -4.91
C VAL A 507 13.08 15.00 -3.70
N GLU A 508 12.28 16.05 -3.59
CA GLU A 508 12.12 16.78 -2.33
C GLU A 508 10.95 16.19 -1.54
N GLN A 509 11.19 15.92 -0.26
CA GLN A 509 10.15 15.53 0.67
C GLN A 509 10.18 16.35 1.94
N THR A 510 9.05 16.44 2.61
CA THR A 510 8.94 17.18 3.86
C THR A 510 9.27 16.28 5.03
N LEU A 511 10.20 16.71 5.85
CA LEU A 511 10.59 16.04 7.07
C LEU A 511 9.63 16.44 8.19
N GLU A 512 8.73 15.54 8.58
CA GLU A 512 7.95 15.65 9.80
C GLU A 512 8.92 15.41 11.00
N PRO A 513 8.98 16.09 12.06
CA PRO A 513 8.16 17.13 12.62
C PRO A 513 8.69 18.56 12.41
N THR A 514 9.62 18.75 11.51
CA THR A 514 10.28 20.05 11.32
C THR A 514 9.66 20.90 10.21
N ASP A 515 8.75 20.33 9.42
CA ASP A 515 8.20 20.94 8.19
C ASP A 515 9.28 21.39 7.20
N THR A 516 10.45 20.77 7.25
CA THR A 516 11.57 21.14 6.41
C THR A 516 11.61 20.27 5.16
N LYS A 517 11.61 20.88 3.98
CA LYS A 517 11.85 20.16 2.72
C LYS A 517 13.32 19.81 2.60
N VAL A 518 13.58 18.54 2.36
CA VAL A 518 14.94 17.99 2.20
C VAL A 518 15.04 17.17 0.92
N PRO A 519 16.21 17.16 0.27
CA PRO A 519 16.53 16.15 -0.73
C PRO A 519 16.38 14.74 -0.15
N ALA A 520 15.63 13.90 -0.82
CA ALA A 520 15.41 12.52 -0.42
C ALA A 520 15.47 11.60 -1.64
N PHE A 521 15.89 10.36 -1.46
CA PHE A 521 15.94 9.41 -2.54
C PHE A 521 15.38 8.05 -2.16
N THR A 522 14.87 7.38 -3.16
CA THR A 522 14.43 5.98 -3.08
C THR A 522 14.95 5.21 -4.28
N VAL A 523 15.55 4.07 -4.04
CA VAL A 523 16.25 3.30 -5.07
C VAL A 523 16.10 1.79 -4.87
N ILE A 524 16.24 1.04 -5.95
CA ILE A 524 16.19 -0.43 -5.98
C ILE A 524 17.45 -1.02 -6.61
N ALA A 525 17.98 -2.08 -6.01
CA ALA A 525 18.97 -2.98 -6.60
C ALA A 525 18.23 -4.17 -7.22
N ALA A 526 17.97 -4.12 -8.52
CA ALA A 526 17.19 -5.14 -9.22
C ALA A 526 17.79 -6.54 -9.14
N ASN A 527 19.12 -6.66 -9.11
CA ASN A 527 19.83 -7.93 -9.00
C ASN A 527 19.70 -8.63 -7.65
N THR A 528 19.32 -7.91 -6.60
CA THR A 528 19.08 -8.47 -5.26
C THR A 528 17.61 -8.40 -4.83
N GLY A 529 16.80 -7.57 -5.50
CA GLY A 529 15.43 -7.28 -5.10
C GLY A 529 15.33 -6.42 -3.84
N THR A 530 16.39 -5.68 -3.50
CA THR A 530 16.50 -4.87 -2.27
C THR A 530 16.32 -3.40 -2.60
N THR A 531 15.66 -2.66 -1.73
CA THR A 531 15.48 -1.21 -1.84
C THR A 531 16.28 -0.47 -0.78
N ALA A 532 16.48 0.83 -1.02
CA ALA A 532 17.11 1.71 -0.04
C ALA A 532 16.48 3.11 -0.11
N TRP A 533 16.44 3.75 1.06
CA TRP A 533 16.04 5.14 1.24
C TRP A 533 17.18 6.01 1.72
N GLY A 534 17.13 7.30 1.37
CA GLY A 534 18.02 8.28 1.96
C GLY A 534 17.37 9.65 2.03
N TYR A 535 17.79 10.45 3.00
CA TYR A 535 17.41 11.85 3.10
C TYR A 535 18.54 12.70 3.66
N GLN A 536 18.64 13.94 3.17
CA GLN A 536 19.67 14.87 3.59
C GLN A 536 19.38 15.41 5.00
N ILE A 537 20.40 15.33 5.86
CA ILE A 537 20.35 15.88 7.22
C ILE A 537 21.17 17.16 7.37
N GLU A 538 22.13 17.36 6.47
CA GLU A 538 22.98 18.54 6.45
C GLU A 538 23.47 18.81 5.01
N ALA A 539 23.21 20.01 4.49
CA ALA A 539 23.72 20.43 3.20
C ALA A 539 25.21 20.77 3.26
N THR A 540 25.95 20.52 2.17
CA THR A 540 27.32 21.02 2.06
C THR A 540 27.29 22.55 2.10
N THR A 541 28.19 23.16 2.88
CA THR A 541 28.29 24.63 2.99
C THR A 541 28.47 25.26 1.62
N GLY A 542 27.46 25.93 1.11
CA GLY A 542 27.35 26.51 -0.24
C GLY A 542 25.98 26.31 -0.89
N ALA A 543 25.24 25.28 -0.52
CA ALA A 543 23.86 25.09 -0.94
C ALA A 543 22.92 25.92 -0.03
N THR A 544 22.24 26.88 -0.62
CA THR A 544 21.18 27.62 0.09
C THR A 544 19.94 26.71 0.19
N PRO A 545 19.44 26.38 1.39
CA PRO A 545 18.16 25.69 1.50
C PRO A 545 17.06 26.50 0.81
N SER A 546 16.17 25.84 0.08
CA SER A 546 14.96 26.51 -0.39
C SER A 546 14.17 27.02 0.80
N PRO A 547 13.81 28.31 0.87
CA PRO A 547 13.17 28.84 2.06
C PRO A 547 11.77 28.23 2.21
N SER A 548 11.62 27.27 3.10
CA SER A 548 10.32 26.99 3.69
C SER A 548 9.99 28.22 4.55
N ILE A 549 8.93 28.95 4.18
CA ILE A 549 8.47 30.06 5.01
C ILE A 549 7.86 29.44 6.26
N ARG A 550 8.69 29.24 7.31
CA ARG A 550 8.15 28.96 8.64
C ARG A 550 7.29 30.17 9.03
N ARG A 551 6.06 29.92 9.45
CA ARG A 551 5.40 30.86 10.34
C ARG A 551 6.24 30.86 11.63
N GLY A 552 7.10 31.88 11.77
CA GLY A 552 7.85 32.06 13.00
C GLY A 552 6.90 32.17 14.18
N GLU A 553 7.34 31.70 15.34
CA GLU A 553 6.59 31.92 16.60
C GLU A 553 6.21 33.40 16.70
N GLU A 554 4.98 33.66 17.07
CA GLU A 554 4.42 35.01 17.06
C GLU A 554 5.27 35.94 17.94
N GLY A 555 5.67 37.06 17.35
CA GLY A 555 6.47 38.07 18.05
C GLY A 555 7.98 37.99 17.84
N TYR A 556 8.55 36.90 17.33
CA TYR A 556 9.99 36.82 17.05
C TYR A 556 10.37 37.39 15.68
N ILE A 557 11.64 37.80 15.54
CA ILE A 557 12.22 38.30 14.28
C ILE A 557 13.06 37.19 13.65
N TYR A 558 12.90 36.98 12.36
CA TYR A 558 13.61 35.98 11.57
C TYR A 558 14.34 36.67 10.40
N ASP A 559 15.46 36.12 9.98
CA ASP A 559 16.10 36.52 8.74
C ASP A 559 15.34 35.96 7.51
N ILE A 560 15.77 36.29 6.31
CA ILE A 560 15.12 35.82 5.08
C ILE A 560 15.26 34.31 4.85
N ASN A 561 16.18 33.67 5.54
CA ASN A 561 16.40 32.21 5.50
C ASN A 561 15.59 31.47 6.60
N GLY A 562 14.78 32.21 7.37
CA GLY A 562 13.92 31.65 8.41
C GLY A 562 14.63 31.38 9.76
N TYR A 563 15.86 31.84 9.97
CA TYR A 563 16.54 31.72 11.27
C TYR A 563 16.05 32.80 12.23
N ARG A 564 15.74 32.39 13.45
CA ARG A 564 15.34 33.32 14.50
C ARG A 564 16.53 34.17 14.94
N VAL A 565 16.40 35.48 14.83
CA VAL A 565 17.46 36.45 15.16
C VAL A 565 17.15 37.25 16.43
N SER A 566 15.91 37.20 16.97
CA SER A 566 15.58 37.84 18.24
C SER A 566 15.58 36.82 19.40
N ALA A 567 16.17 37.19 20.54
CA ALA A 567 16.23 36.32 21.71
C ALA A 567 14.90 36.20 22.47
N GLN A 568 14.00 37.19 22.33
CA GLN A 568 12.71 37.25 23.01
C GLN A 568 11.58 37.62 22.06
N PRO A 569 10.32 37.16 22.28
CA PRO A 569 9.17 37.57 21.52
C PRO A 569 8.85 39.05 21.82
N ASN A 570 8.24 39.73 20.85
CA ASN A 570 7.75 41.12 20.96
C ASN A 570 8.79 42.18 21.32
N CYS A 571 10.10 41.91 21.16
CA CYS A 571 11.12 42.96 21.32
C CYS A 571 10.88 44.11 20.33
N GLN A 572 11.11 45.37 20.78
CA GLN A 572 10.96 46.51 19.91
C GLN A 572 12.02 46.51 18.80
N LEU A 573 11.60 46.75 17.54
CA LEU A 573 12.52 46.80 16.39
C LEU A 573 13.63 47.85 16.59
N SER A 574 13.35 48.95 17.34
CA SER A 574 14.34 49.99 17.66
C SER A 574 15.48 49.50 18.58
N THR A 575 15.22 48.56 19.46
CA THR A 575 16.22 47.96 20.36
C THR A 575 17.03 46.84 19.69
N VAL A 576 16.48 46.20 18.66
CA VAL A 576 17.14 45.11 17.92
C VAL A 576 17.93 45.64 16.74
N ASN A 577 17.52 46.78 16.13
CA ASN A 577 18.21 47.40 14.98
C ASN A 577 19.69 47.73 15.24
N SER A 578 20.10 47.98 16.51
CA SER A 578 21.51 48.19 16.84
C SER A 578 22.34 46.91 16.85
N GLN A 579 21.68 45.73 16.84
CA GLN A 579 22.33 44.41 16.83
C GLN A 579 22.16 43.65 15.53
N LEU A 580 21.22 44.06 14.67
CA LEU A 580 21.00 43.41 13.39
C LEU A 580 21.92 43.94 12.30
N LYS A 581 22.54 43.05 11.55
CA LYS A 581 23.29 43.43 10.34
C LYS A 581 22.33 43.97 9.27
N LYS A 582 22.83 44.82 8.38
CA LYS A 582 22.05 45.26 7.20
C LYS A 582 21.45 44.04 6.50
N GLY A 583 20.15 44.08 6.26
CA GLY A 583 19.48 42.92 5.63
C GLY A 583 17.96 43.01 5.65
N VAL A 584 17.35 41.92 5.20
CA VAL A 584 15.89 41.78 5.15
C VAL A 584 15.47 40.79 6.27
N TYR A 585 14.47 41.16 7.04
CA TYR A 585 13.97 40.38 8.17
C TYR A 585 12.45 40.23 8.10
N ILE A 586 11.92 39.19 8.72
CA ILE A 586 10.49 38.88 8.76
C ILE A 586 10.01 38.80 10.22
N ARG A 587 8.91 39.45 10.53
CA ARG A 587 8.22 39.36 11.82
C ARG A 587 6.70 39.35 11.59
N ASN A 588 6.00 38.39 12.17
CA ASN A 588 4.55 38.23 11.99
C ASN A 588 4.12 38.31 10.52
N GLY A 589 4.91 37.68 9.63
CA GLY A 589 4.66 37.70 8.19
C GLY A 589 4.94 39.03 7.47
N LYS A 590 5.42 40.08 8.17
CA LYS A 590 5.78 41.37 7.57
C LYS A 590 7.28 41.48 7.34
N LYS A 591 7.66 42.04 6.20
CA LYS A 591 9.05 42.27 5.79
C LYS A 591 9.57 43.56 6.38
N TYR A 592 10.75 43.56 6.94
CA TYR A 592 11.49 44.70 7.45
C TYR A 592 12.86 44.79 6.77
N ILE A 593 13.30 46.01 6.45
CA ILE A 593 14.62 46.26 5.86
C ILE A 593 15.45 47.03 6.87
N VAL A 594 16.57 46.45 7.32
CA VAL A 594 17.59 47.12 8.12
C VAL A 594 18.62 47.71 7.16
N LYS A 595 18.75 49.03 7.08
CA LYS A 595 19.62 49.76 6.17
C LYS A 595 21.04 49.91 6.72
#